data_4981c2223926699d8c76751993a01a01
#
_entry.id   4981c2223926699d8c76751993a01a01
#
_cell.length_a   1.000
_cell.length_b   1.000
_cell.length_c   1.000
_cell.angle_alpha   90.00
_cell.angle_beta   90.00
_cell.angle_gamma   90.00
#
_symmetry.space_group_name_H-M   'P 1'
#
loop_
_entity.id
_entity.type
_entity.pdbx_description
1 polymer ?
#
loop_
_entity_poly.entity_id
_entity_poly.type
_entity_poly.pdbx_seq_one_letter_code
_entity_poly.pdbx_strand_id
1 'polypeptide(L)'
;MKYLHTMVRVTDIEQSLRFYRDALGLELLSRRDNEAGRFTLVFLAAPGDRSAQVELTHNWDPEVYTGGRNFGHLAYGVEDI
;
A
#
# COMPACT_ATOMS: atom_id res chain seq x y z
N MET A 1 -15.80 -16.63 3.20
CA MET A 1 -15.10 -15.56 2.44
C MET A 1 -14.30 -14.75 3.43
N LYS A 2 -13.11 -14.29 3.02
CA LYS A 2 -12.24 -13.49 3.89
C LYS A 2 -11.64 -12.35 3.07
N TYR A 3 -11.73 -11.13 3.58
CA TYR A 3 -11.08 -9.98 2.97
C TYR A 3 -9.58 -10.07 3.19
N LEU A 4 -8.79 -9.86 2.14
CA LEU A 4 -7.33 -9.94 2.23
C LEU A 4 -6.68 -8.56 2.17
N HIS A 5 -6.88 -7.84 1.07
CA HIS A 5 -6.21 -6.55 0.91
C HIS A 5 -6.88 -5.67 -0.15
N THR A 6 -6.53 -4.39 -0.11
CA THR A 6 -6.80 -3.42 -1.19
C THR A 6 -5.46 -3.03 -1.78
N MET A 7 -5.37 -3.01 -3.12
CA MET A 7 -4.12 -2.68 -3.81
C MET A 7 -4.16 -1.26 -4.34
N VAL A 8 -3.04 -0.56 -4.20
CA VAL A 8 -2.83 0.79 -4.72
C VAL A 8 -1.54 0.78 -5.54
N ARG A 9 -1.59 1.30 -6.76
CA ARG A 9 -0.39 1.48 -7.57
C ARG A 9 0.29 2.78 -7.19
N VAL A 10 1.63 2.75 -7.07
CA VAL A 10 2.42 3.91 -6.68
C VAL A 10 3.59 4.08 -7.64
N THR A 11 4.02 5.32 -7.84
CA THR A 11 5.13 5.64 -8.74
C THR A 11 6.48 5.63 -8.04
N ASP A 12 6.50 5.81 -6.72
CA ASP A 12 7.72 5.87 -5.92
C ASP A 12 7.48 5.12 -4.62
N ILE A 13 8.11 3.94 -4.49
CA ILE A 13 7.87 3.09 -3.33
C ILE A 13 8.42 3.70 -2.04
N GLU A 14 9.57 4.36 -2.10
CA GLU A 14 10.17 4.93 -0.90
C GLU A 14 9.38 6.14 -0.39
N GLN A 15 8.87 6.97 -1.28
CA GLN A 15 8.00 8.08 -0.91
C GLN A 15 6.69 7.56 -0.32
N SER A 16 6.15 6.51 -0.89
CA SER A 16 4.91 5.89 -0.41
C SER A 16 5.11 5.30 0.98
N LEU A 17 6.25 4.67 1.25
CA LEU A 17 6.56 4.14 2.57
C LEU A 17 6.75 5.25 3.61
N ARG A 18 7.28 6.41 3.23
CA ARG A 18 7.34 7.55 4.14
C ARG A 18 5.95 7.99 4.59
N PHE A 19 4.95 7.87 3.71
CA PHE A 19 3.58 8.16 4.09
C PHE A 19 2.94 7.01 4.88
N TYR A 20 2.87 5.82 4.29
CA TYR A 20 2.10 4.72 4.89
C TYR A 20 2.75 4.16 6.14
N ARG A 21 4.06 3.98 6.14
CA ARG A 21 4.78 3.41 7.28
C ARG A 21 5.18 4.46 8.29
N ASP A 22 5.87 5.53 7.85
CA ASP A 22 6.50 6.47 8.78
C ASP A 22 5.51 7.48 9.32
N ALA A 23 4.69 8.10 8.47
CA ALA A 23 3.73 9.12 8.91
C ALA A 23 2.46 8.50 9.46
N LEU A 24 1.87 7.53 8.76
CA LEU A 24 0.60 6.91 9.18
C LEU A 24 0.81 5.84 10.25
N GLY A 25 1.97 5.20 10.29
CA GLY A 25 2.31 4.23 11.33
C GLY A 25 1.93 2.80 11.00
N LEU A 26 1.70 2.46 9.75
CA LEU A 26 1.45 1.07 9.39
C LEU A 26 2.73 0.24 9.50
N GLU A 27 2.56 -1.03 9.83
CA GLU A 27 3.66 -1.99 9.85
C GLU A 27 3.89 -2.55 8.45
N LEU A 28 5.16 -2.57 8.03
CA LEU A 28 5.54 -3.25 6.80
C LEU A 28 5.60 -4.75 7.06
N LEU A 29 4.76 -5.52 6.38
CA LEU A 29 4.69 -6.97 6.54
C LEU A 29 5.61 -7.70 5.60
N SER A 30 5.70 -7.26 4.35
CA SER A 30 6.56 -7.89 3.35
C SER A 30 6.88 -6.94 2.22
N ARG A 31 8.03 -7.17 1.60
CA ARG A 31 8.43 -6.47 0.38
C ARG A 31 9.02 -7.52 -0.56
N ARG A 32 8.56 -7.53 -1.81
CA ARG A 32 8.96 -8.56 -2.76
C ARG A 32 9.10 -7.97 -4.16
N ASP A 33 10.25 -8.22 -4.78
CA ASP A 33 10.48 -7.88 -6.18
C ASP A 33 10.13 -9.05 -7.06
N ASN A 34 9.51 -8.77 -8.21
CA ASN A 34 9.26 -9.75 -9.26
C ASN A 34 9.95 -9.26 -10.53
N GLU A 35 11.10 -9.85 -10.85
CA GLU A 35 11.88 -9.42 -12.01
C GLU A 35 11.22 -9.77 -13.33
N ALA A 36 10.58 -10.92 -13.41
CA ALA A 36 9.90 -11.32 -14.63
C ALA A 36 8.74 -10.38 -14.97
N GLY A 37 7.99 -9.96 -13.97
CA GLY A 37 6.87 -9.01 -14.16
C GLY A 37 7.29 -7.55 -14.06
N ARG A 38 8.51 -7.28 -13.60
CA ARG A 38 9.07 -5.93 -13.42
C ARG A 38 8.20 -5.08 -12.49
N PHE A 39 7.98 -5.60 -11.28
CA PHE A 39 7.24 -4.86 -10.26
C PHE A 39 7.70 -5.23 -8.86
N THR A 40 7.40 -4.36 -7.91
CA THR A 40 7.63 -4.57 -6.49
C THR A 40 6.30 -4.51 -5.76
N LEU A 41 6.08 -5.46 -4.85
CA LEU A 41 4.89 -5.50 -3.99
C LEU A 41 5.31 -5.24 -2.55
N VAL A 42 4.56 -4.38 -1.87
CA VAL A 42 4.73 -4.12 -0.44
C VAL A 42 3.39 -4.28 0.24
N PHE A 43 3.36 -5.08 1.31
CA PHE A 43 2.16 -5.27 2.12
C PHE A 43 2.33 -4.60 3.47
N LEU A 44 1.34 -3.82 3.87
CA LEU A 44 1.32 -3.11 5.15
C LEU A 44 0.00 -3.36 5.86
N ALA A 45 0.00 -3.24 7.18
CA ALA A 45 -1.20 -3.37 8.00
C ALA A 45 -1.11 -2.44 9.21
N ALA A 46 -2.26 -2.12 9.78
CA ALA A 46 -2.31 -1.41 11.04
C ALA A 46 -1.66 -2.25 12.15
N PRO A 47 -0.94 -1.63 13.10
CA PRO A 47 -0.35 -2.38 14.21
C PRO A 47 -1.42 -3.19 14.95
N GLY A 48 -1.15 -4.49 15.12
CA GLY A 48 -2.06 -5.38 15.81
C GLY A 48 -3.26 -5.85 14.99
N ASP A 49 -3.38 -5.43 13.73
CA ASP A 49 -4.49 -5.86 12.88
C ASP A 49 -4.00 -6.19 11.46
N ARG A 50 -3.74 -7.46 11.22
CA ARG A 50 -3.28 -7.94 9.92
C ARG A 50 -4.41 -8.46 9.03
N SER A 51 -5.65 -8.31 9.47
CA SER A 51 -6.81 -8.84 8.74
C SER A 51 -7.18 -8.02 7.52
N ALA A 52 -6.79 -6.74 7.48
CA ALA A 52 -7.08 -5.84 6.36
C ALA A 52 -5.79 -5.13 5.95
N GLN A 53 -5.18 -5.60 4.87
CA GLN A 53 -3.87 -5.11 4.45
C GLN A 53 -4.00 -4.13 3.29
N VAL A 54 -3.01 -3.26 3.17
CA VAL A 54 -2.81 -2.44 1.97
C VAL A 54 -1.64 -3.02 1.20
N GLU A 55 -1.87 -3.30 -0.08
CA GLU A 55 -0.81 -3.72 -0.99
C GLU A 55 -0.41 -2.55 -1.86
N LEU A 56 0.86 -2.15 -1.82
CA LEU A 56 1.41 -1.17 -2.73
C LEU A 56 2.08 -1.92 -3.88
N THR A 57 1.71 -1.56 -5.10
CA THR A 57 2.35 -2.11 -6.30
C THR A 57 3.11 -1.00 -7.00
N HIS A 58 4.41 -1.20 -7.15
CA HIS A 58 5.26 -0.31 -7.93
C HIS A 58 5.69 -1.03 -9.20
N ASN A 59 5.14 -0.64 -10.34
CA ASN A 59 5.59 -1.10 -11.64
C ASN A 59 6.87 -0.36 -11.99
N TRP A 60 7.93 -1.09 -12.37
CA TRP A 60 9.26 -0.51 -12.60
C TRP A 60 9.28 0.40 -13.83
N ASP A 61 8.48 0.08 -14.83
CA ASP A 61 8.38 0.94 -15.99
C ASP A 61 7.65 2.24 -15.63
N PRO A 62 8.19 3.41 -16.01
CA PRO A 62 7.56 4.68 -15.65
C PRO A 62 6.14 4.78 -16.18
N GLU A 63 5.24 5.27 -15.32
CA GLU A 63 3.83 5.42 -15.65
C GLU A 63 3.24 6.58 -14.88
N VAL A 64 2.37 7.35 -15.52
CA VAL A 64 1.62 8.43 -14.86
C VAL A 64 0.23 7.91 -14.55
N TYR A 65 -0.12 7.93 -13.27
CA TYR A 65 -1.45 7.51 -12.83
C TYR A 65 -2.36 8.72 -12.70
N THR A 66 -3.56 8.60 -13.24
CA THR A 66 -4.59 9.58 -13.04
C THR A 66 -5.71 8.93 -12.22
N GLY A 67 -6.17 9.64 -11.21
CA GLY A 67 -7.28 9.17 -10.41
C GLY A 67 -8.59 9.42 -11.16
N GLY A 68 -9.43 8.40 -11.23
CA GLY A 68 -10.81 8.58 -11.65
C GLY A 68 -11.63 9.17 -10.50
N ARG A 69 -12.94 9.10 -10.63
CA ARG A 69 -13.84 9.53 -9.56
C ARG A 69 -14.44 8.35 -8.82
N ASN A 70 -13.94 7.17 -9.11
CA ASN A 70 -14.48 5.91 -8.62
C ASN A 70 -14.00 5.58 -7.22
N PHE A 71 -12.69 5.79 -6.96
CA PHE A 71 -12.12 5.45 -5.67
C PHE A 71 -12.49 6.51 -4.61
N GLY A 72 -12.92 6.04 -3.45
CA GLY A 72 -13.25 6.91 -2.33
C GLY A 72 -12.06 7.09 -1.39
N HIS A 73 -11.94 6.21 -0.37
CA HIS A 73 -10.91 6.36 0.66
C HIS A 73 -10.65 5.04 1.38
N LEU A 74 -9.54 5.00 2.09
CA LEU A 74 -9.26 4.01 3.12
C LEU A 74 -9.43 4.70 4.48
N ALA A 75 -9.99 3.99 5.45
CA ALA A 75 -10.24 4.56 6.77
C ALA A 75 -9.56 3.73 7.86
N TYR A 76 -8.92 4.40 8.79
CA TYR A 76 -8.26 3.77 9.94
C TYR A 76 -8.77 4.42 11.22
N GLY A 77 -9.19 3.58 12.16
CA GLY A 77 -9.57 4.05 13.48
C GLY A 77 -8.33 4.24 14.36
N VAL A 78 -8.24 5.39 15.00
CA VAL A 78 -7.17 5.71 15.94
C VAL A 78 -7.77 6.19 17.25
N GLU A 79 -7.03 6.03 18.35
CA GLU A 79 -7.53 6.43 19.67
C GLU A 79 -7.51 7.94 19.83
N ASP A 80 -6.48 8.60 19.28
CA ASP A 80 -6.31 10.05 19.44
C ASP A 80 -5.61 10.61 18.19
N ILE A 81 -6.11 11.71 17.70
CA ILE A 81 -5.50 12.44 16.61
C ILE A 81 -4.61 13.52 17.17
#